data_fd0549f33e1d8b3982e2133448cd5419
#
_entry.id   fd0549f33e1d8b3982e2133448cd5419
#
_cell.length_a   1.000
_cell.length_b   1.000
_cell.length_c   1.000
_cell.angle_alpha   90.00
_cell.angle_beta   90.00
_cell.angle_gamma   90.00
#
_symmetry.space_group_name_H-M   'P 1'
#
loop_
_entity.id
_entity.type
_entity.pdbx_description
1 polymer ?
#
loop_
_entity_poly.entity_id
_entity_poly.type
_entity_poly.pdbx_seq_one_letter_code
_entity_poly.pdbx_strand_id
1 'polypeptide(L)'
;MPIRPRGRNLEPVNKEVAATKQPQNAPGHLVPLGKTDLQVSPIGTGTWQWGGAFYWGYGRSYTDVDIAGAYSASTEHGINWFDTAEIYGRGQSERIIGGLVNGIDATRNAPSTTPFVATKFFPYPWRWHRSSLKQAVKASLRRLNADSIDLYQIHFPLRPRSFEYWVDALADAAQDGLIEAVGVSNFSADQTKRAHEMLDRRGIILASNQVSFSLLNRKIESNGVLETCKDLGVSVIAYGPLSEGLLTGKYRTDNPPPLLRKWRWARKRLKLLPPLISLMNDISSAHNASVSQVALNWLLYKNTLPIPGAKSVMQATDNASAMQWQLAPDEFEALNEATGRYLSSDG
;
A
#
# COMPACT_ATOMS: atom_id res chain seq x y z
N MET A 1 9.76 -5.59 -79.31
CA MET A 1 9.70 -6.28 -78.02
C MET A 1 9.59 -5.23 -76.88
N PRO A 2 8.49 -5.13 -76.15
CA PRO A 2 8.36 -4.17 -75.13
C PRO A 2 8.79 -4.75 -73.76
N ILE A 3 9.50 -3.94 -72.96
CA ILE A 3 10.06 -4.21 -71.66
C ILE A 3 8.94 -4.15 -70.65
N ARG A 4 8.71 -5.21 -69.83
CA ARG A 4 7.76 -5.24 -68.69
C ARG A 4 8.41 -4.59 -67.50
N PRO A 5 7.65 -3.76 -66.68
CA PRO A 5 8.15 -3.25 -65.42
C PRO A 5 8.03 -4.31 -64.32
N ARG A 6 9.07 -4.40 -63.47
CA ARG A 6 9.09 -5.25 -62.27
C ARG A 6 8.13 -4.69 -61.22
N GLY A 7 7.11 -5.49 -60.85
CA GLY A 7 6.27 -5.23 -59.71
C GLY A 7 7.06 -5.40 -58.41
N ARG A 8 6.97 -4.40 -57.49
CA ARG A 8 7.39 -4.54 -56.12
C ARG A 8 6.28 -5.26 -55.36
N ASN A 9 6.59 -6.43 -54.83
CA ASN A 9 5.76 -7.08 -53.82
C ASN A 9 5.83 -6.24 -52.52
N LEU A 10 4.72 -5.62 -52.16
CA LEU A 10 4.50 -5.06 -50.83
C LEU A 10 4.06 -6.24 -49.95
N GLU A 11 4.90 -6.66 -49.03
CA GLU A 11 4.52 -7.56 -47.95
C GLU A 11 3.47 -6.89 -47.05
N PRO A 12 2.47 -7.62 -46.59
CA PRO A 12 1.48 -7.06 -45.65
C PRO A 12 2.16 -6.78 -44.32
N VAL A 13 2.15 -5.51 -43.91
CA VAL A 13 2.52 -5.09 -42.55
C VAL A 13 1.51 -5.73 -41.60
N ASN A 14 1.96 -6.78 -40.94
CA ASN A 14 1.22 -7.41 -39.84
C ASN A 14 1.08 -6.37 -38.71
N LYS A 15 -0.05 -5.67 -38.67
CA LYS A 15 -0.46 -4.92 -37.49
C LYS A 15 -0.83 -5.96 -36.42
N GLU A 16 0.13 -6.33 -35.57
CA GLU A 16 -0.20 -6.89 -34.27
C GLU A 16 -1.15 -5.91 -33.58
N VAL A 17 -2.41 -6.31 -33.54
CA VAL A 17 -3.42 -5.67 -32.70
C VAL A 17 -2.93 -5.84 -31.28
N ALA A 18 -2.40 -4.76 -30.70
CA ALA A 18 -2.08 -4.72 -29.29
C ALA A 18 -3.30 -5.19 -28.53
N ALA A 19 -3.18 -6.38 -27.92
CA ALA A 19 -4.22 -6.90 -27.04
C ALA A 19 -4.52 -5.81 -26.03
N THR A 20 -5.73 -5.27 -26.07
CA THR A 20 -6.26 -4.32 -25.09
C THR A 20 -6.18 -5.04 -23.74
N LYS A 21 -5.17 -4.69 -22.93
CA LYS A 21 -5.12 -5.10 -21.53
C LYS A 21 -6.46 -4.69 -20.94
N GLN A 22 -7.22 -5.67 -20.43
CA GLN A 22 -8.41 -5.37 -19.65
C GLN A 22 -8.04 -4.36 -18.56
N PRO A 23 -8.90 -3.39 -18.24
CA PRO A 23 -8.63 -2.41 -17.21
C PRO A 23 -8.31 -3.17 -15.91
N GLN A 24 -7.13 -2.93 -15.34
CA GLN A 24 -6.64 -3.58 -14.12
C GLN A 24 -7.52 -3.30 -12.90
N ASN A 25 -8.56 -2.50 -13.05
CA ASN A 25 -9.46 -1.99 -12.01
C ASN A 25 -10.91 -2.47 -12.19
N ALA A 26 -11.16 -3.64 -12.76
CA ALA A 26 -12.53 -4.18 -12.77
C ALA A 26 -12.97 -4.50 -11.33
N PRO A 27 -14.25 -4.23 -10.95
CA PRO A 27 -14.77 -4.58 -9.63
C PRO A 27 -14.54 -6.07 -9.33
N GLY A 28 -13.96 -6.38 -8.16
CA GLY A 28 -13.61 -7.75 -7.78
C GLY A 28 -12.32 -8.29 -8.40
N HIS A 29 -11.57 -7.50 -9.18
CA HIS A 29 -10.26 -7.90 -9.68
C HIS A 29 -9.26 -8.00 -8.52
N LEU A 30 -8.65 -9.18 -8.38
CA LEU A 30 -7.56 -9.41 -7.43
C LEU A 30 -6.23 -9.45 -8.18
N VAL A 31 -5.17 -9.04 -7.50
CA VAL A 31 -3.81 -9.06 -8.03
C VAL A 31 -2.90 -9.90 -7.15
N PRO A 32 -1.89 -10.57 -7.71
CA PRO A 32 -0.97 -11.37 -6.91
C PRO A 32 -0.10 -10.47 -6.01
N LEU A 33 0.16 -10.92 -4.79
CA LEU A 33 1.11 -10.28 -3.89
C LEU A 33 2.54 -10.76 -4.23
N GLY A 34 3.26 -9.97 -5.01
CA GLY A 34 4.55 -10.37 -5.56
C GLY A 34 4.45 -11.58 -6.48
N LYS A 35 5.31 -12.56 -6.26
CA LYS A 35 5.30 -13.85 -6.96
C LYS A 35 4.66 -14.98 -6.15
N THR A 36 3.89 -14.64 -5.11
CA THR A 36 3.16 -15.62 -4.30
C THR A 36 1.80 -15.96 -4.91
N ASP A 37 1.17 -17.03 -4.44
CA ASP A 37 -0.19 -17.42 -4.85
C ASP A 37 -1.28 -16.58 -4.14
N LEU A 38 -0.89 -15.71 -3.21
CA LEU A 38 -1.80 -14.86 -2.45
C LEU A 38 -2.38 -13.76 -3.34
N GLN A 39 -3.72 -13.65 -3.34
CA GLN A 39 -4.47 -12.71 -4.15
C GLN A 39 -5.08 -11.61 -3.28
N VAL A 40 -4.71 -10.35 -3.55
CA VAL A 40 -5.19 -9.19 -2.80
C VAL A 40 -5.92 -8.19 -3.71
N SER A 41 -6.86 -7.44 -3.14
CA SER A 41 -7.45 -6.31 -3.85
C SER A 41 -6.39 -5.26 -4.16
N PRO A 42 -6.49 -4.51 -5.27
CA PRO A 42 -5.51 -3.49 -5.64
C PRO A 42 -5.29 -2.41 -4.57
N ILE A 43 -6.28 -2.20 -3.70
CA ILE A 43 -6.20 -1.31 -2.53
C ILE A 43 -6.40 -2.13 -1.26
N GLY A 44 -5.56 -1.89 -0.25
CA GLY A 44 -5.77 -2.40 1.11
C GLY A 44 -6.19 -1.31 2.08
N THR A 45 -6.57 -1.66 3.29
CA THR A 45 -6.86 -0.69 4.35
C THR A 45 -5.73 -0.63 5.37
N GLY A 46 -5.09 0.55 5.50
CA GLY A 46 -4.09 0.80 6.54
C GLY A 46 -4.76 1.09 7.89
N THR A 47 -4.33 0.40 8.94
CA THR A 47 -4.96 0.48 10.28
C THR A 47 -4.13 1.25 11.31
N TRP A 48 -3.15 2.05 10.89
CA TRP A 48 -2.35 2.87 11.82
C TRP A 48 -3.20 3.80 12.69
N GLN A 49 -4.35 4.20 12.20
CA GLN A 49 -5.31 5.03 12.94
C GLN A 49 -6.06 4.24 14.02
N TRP A 50 -6.20 2.92 13.89
CA TRP A 50 -6.97 2.08 14.79
C TRP A 50 -6.20 1.85 16.09
N GLY A 51 -6.77 2.35 17.21
CA GLY A 51 -6.11 2.31 18.52
C GLY A 51 -5.08 3.42 18.77
N GLY A 52 -4.85 4.32 17.82
CA GLY A 52 -3.89 5.44 17.95
C GLY A 52 -4.49 6.66 18.65
N ALA A 53 -4.58 6.67 19.98
CA ALA A 53 -5.26 7.72 20.73
C ALA A 53 -4.58 9.10 20.64
N PHE A 54 -3.25 9.16 20.81
CA PHE A 54 -2.52 10.42 20.90
C PHE A 54 -2.42 11.16 19.54
N TYR A 55 -2.03 10.47 18.50
CA TYR A 55 -1.79 11.11 17.20
C TYR A 55 -3.06 11.22 16.34
N TRP A 56 -3.93 10.21 16.39
CA TRP A 56 -5.09 10.10 15.54
C TRP A 56 -6.42 10.45 16.21
N GLY A 57 -6.45 10.52 17.56
CA GLY A 57 -7.64 10.88 18.33
C GLY A 57 -8.62 9.71 18.53
N TYR A 58 -8.15 8.45 18.44
CA TYR A 58 -8.94 7.28 18.79
C TYR A 58 -9.47 7.37 20.23
N GLY A 59 -10.74 7.00 20.44
CA GLY A 59 -11.45 7.15 21.71
C GLY A 59 -11.96 8.57 22.00
N ARG A 60 -11.68 9.55 21.11
CA ARG A 60 -12.17 10.95 21.23
C ARG A 60 -12.91 11.41 19.98
N SER A 61 -12.28 11.28 18.80
CA SER A 61 -12.84 11.73 17.52
C SER A 61 -13.53 10.62 16.74
N TYR A 62 -13.29 9.38 17.11
CA TYR A 62 -13.90 8.15 16.57
C TYR A 62 -13.62 7.00 17.54
N THR A 63 -14.42 5.94 17.45
CA THR A 63 -14.48 4.82 18.39
C THR A 63 -14.39 3.48 17.66
N ASP A 64 -14.50 2.36 18.39
CA ASP A 64 -14.57 1.01 17.81
C ASP A 64 -15.77 0.83 16.88
N VAL A 65 -16.89 1.52 17.14
CA VAL A 65 -18.09 1.48 16.27
C VAL A 65 -17.78 2.08 14.91
N ASP A 66 -17.07 3.21 14.86
CA ASP A 66 -16.68 3.84 13.60
C ASP A 66 -15.68 2.96 12.81
N ILE A 67 -14.76 2.32 13.55
CA ILE A 67 -13.78 1.39 12.96
C ILE A 67 -14.48 0.14 12.42
N ALA A 68 -15.41 -0.45 13.16
CA ALA A 68 -16.19 -1.61 12.70
C ALA A 68 -16.99 -1.26 11.43
N GLY A 69 -17.61 -0.07 11.41
CA GLY A 69 -18.26 0.44 10.19
C GLY A 69 -17.29 0.59 9.01
N ALA A 70 -16.08 1.10 9.25
CA ALA A 70 -15.05 1.25 8.22
C ALA A 70 -14.54 -0.12 7.72
N TYR A 71 -14.40 -1.10 8.60
CA TYR A 71 -14.06 -2.48 8.25
C TYR A 71 -15.14 -3.12 7.35
N SER A 72 -16.40 -3.07 7.78
CA SER A 72 -17.53 -3.62 7.00
C SER A 72 -17.63 -2.96 5.62
N ALA A 73 -17.56 -1.62 5.56
CA ALA A 73 -17.60 -0.91 4.29
C ALA A 73 -16.40 -1.26 3.38
N SER A 74 -15.19 -1.45 3.94
CA SER A 74 -14.03 -1.90 3.16
C SER A 74 -14.29 -3.26 2.51
N THR A 75 -14.74 -4.24 3.29
CA THR A 75 -14.98 -5.60 2.82
C THR A 75 -16.17 -5.69 1.85
N GLU A 76 -17.27 -4.98 2.12
CA GLU A 76 -18.44 -4.90 1.24
C GLU A 76 -18.13 -4.31 -0.14
N HIS A 77 -17.13 -3.41 -0.19
CA HIS A 77 -16.67 -2.79 -1.45
C HIS A 77 -15.44 -3.48 -2.06
N GLY A 78 -15.14 -4.72 -1.65
CA GLY A 78 -14.16 -5.59 -2.30
C GLY A 78 -12.72 -5.44 -1.83
N ILE A 79 -12.45 -4.67 -0.76
CA ILE A 79 -11.13 -4.70 -0.09
C ILE A 79 -11.05 -5.97 0.74
N ASN A 80 -10.08 -6.84 0.42
CA ASN A 80 -9.93 -8.14 1.08
C ASN A 80 -8.71 -8.21 2.00
N TRP A 81 -7.99 -7.09 2.25
CA TRP A 81 -6.82 -7.11 3.12
C TRP A 81 -6.62 -5.83 3.93
N PHE A 82 -5.98 -6.01 5.09
CA PHE A 82 -5.74 -4.96 6.08
C PHE A 82 -4.29 -4.98 6.52
N ASP A 83 -3.67 -3.80 6.61
CA ASP A 83 -2.28 -3.64 7.04
C ASP A 83 -2.20 -3.00 8.43
N THR A 84 -1.60 -3.72 9.36
CA THR A 84 -1.36 -3.30 10.75
C THR A 84 0.12 -3.41 11.14
N ALA A 85 0.47 -3.22 12.41
CA ALA A 85 1.79 -3.47 12.99
C ALA A 85 1.72 -3.61 14.52
N GLU A 86 2.66 -4.38 15.11
CA GLU A 86 2.75 -4.54 16.57
C GLU A 86 2.95 -3.21 17.32
N ILE A 87 3.56 -2.20 16.66
CA ILE A 87 3.80 -0.88 17.27
C ILE A 87 2.54 0.02 17.26
N TYR A 88 1.53 -0.26 16.40
CA TYR A 88 0.36 0.58 16.26
C TYR A 88 -0.53 0.49 17.51
N GLY A 89 -0.66 1.62 18.23
CA GLY A 89 -1.37 1.66 19.49
C GLY A 89 -0.83 0.64 20.52
N ARG A 90 0.45 0.27 20.46
CA ARG A 90 1.07 -0.78 21.30
C ARG A 90 0.36 -2.13 21.16
N GLY A 91 0.04 -2.52 19.93
CA GLY A 91 -0.66 -3.75 19.61
C GLY A 91 -2.19 -3.64 19.68
N GLN A 92 -2.75 -2.46 19.95
CA GLN A 92 -4.20 -2.27 19.96
C GLN A 92 -4.81 -2.42 18.56
N SER A 93 -4.10 -1.94 17.53
CA SER A 93 -4.54 -2.10 16.15
C SER A 93 -4.68 -3.57 15.76
N GLU A 94 -3.72 -4.43 16.15
CA GLU A 94 -3.80 -5.88 15.92
C GLU A 94 -4.97 -6.53 16.69
N ARG A 95 -5.25 -6.10 17.92
CA ARG A 95 -6.42 -6.61 18.68
C ARG A 95 -7.73 -6.22 18.03
N ILE A 96 -7.85 -4.98 17.58
CA ILE A 96 -9.06 -4.50 16.90
C ILE A 96 -9.30 -5.29 15.64
N ILE A 97 -8.31 -5.40 14.73
CA ILE A 97 -8.49 -6.14 13.47
C ILE A 97 -8.72 -7.64 13.72
N GLY A 98 -7.99 -8.25 14.68
CA GLY A 98 -8.19 -9.64 15.05
C GLY A 98 -9.62 -9.91 15.57
N GLY A 99 -10.18 -8.99 16.36
CA GLY A 99 -11.58 -9.07 16.80
C GLY A 99 -12.57 -8.97 15.64
N LEU A 100 -12.34 -8.06 14.69
CA LEU A 100 -13.23 -7.86 13.52
C LEU A 100 -13.18 -9.03 12.54
N VAL A 101 -11.98 -9.54 12.23
CA VAL A 101 -11.79 -10.67 11.31
C VAL A 101 -12.39 -11.95 11.87
N ASN A 102 -12.28 -12.20 13.18
CA ASN A 102 -12.80 -13.42 13.81
C ASN A 102 -14.29 -13.33 14.20
N GLY A 103 -14.97 -12.26 13.83
CA GLY A 103 -16.42 -12.16 14.02
C GLY A 103 -16.86 -12.08 15.47
N ILE A 104 -16.09 -11.40 16.34
CA ILE A 104 -16.56 -11.08 17.70
C ILE A 104 -17.84 -10.23 17.66
N ASP A 105 -18.12 -9.62 16.51
CA ASP A 105 -19.42 -9.01 16.15
C ASP A 105 -20.18 -9.87 15.12
N ALA A 106 -20.34 -11.16 15.39
CA ALA A 106 -21.01 -12.15 14.53
C ALA A 106 -22.50 -11.86 14.21
N THR A 107 -22.97 -10.64 14.42
CA THR A 107 -24.37 -10.25 14.17
C THR A 107 -24.62 -9.59 12.82
N ARG A 108 -23.59 -9.32 12.01
CA ARG A 108 -23.76 -8.70 10.67
C ARG A 108 -22.85 -9.36 9.65
N ASN A 109 -23.47 -10.06 8.69
CA ASN A 109 -22.94 -10.49 7.39
C ASN A 109 -21.41 -10.61 7.31
N ALA A 110 -20.83 -11.66 7.93
CA ALA A 110 -19.42 -11.96 7.76
C ALA A 110 -19.10 -12.10 6.25
N PRO A 111 -18.01 -11.51 5.75
CA PRO A 111 -17.60 -11.74 4.36
C PRO A 111 -17.43 -13.24 4.12
N SER A 112 -17.77 -13.70 2.92
CA SER A 112 -17.69 -15.12 2.52
C SER A 112 -16.27 -15.70 2.59
N THR A 113 -15.25 -14.84 2.74
CA THR A 113 -13.82 -15.19 2.86
C THR A 113 -13.18 -14.35 3.97
N THR A 114 -12.36 -14.99 4.80
CA THR A 114 -11.57 -14.30 5.84
C THR A 114 -10.63 -13.29 5.18
N PRO A 115 -10.66 -12.01 5.57
CA PRO A 115 -9.73 -11.03 5.02
C PRO A 115 -8.29 -11.34 5.41
N PHE A 116 -7.40 -11.10 4.48
CA PHE A 116 -5.95 -11.20 4.63
C PHE A 116 -5.42 -10.10 5.59
N VAL A 117 -4.54 -10.45 6.52
CA VAL A 117 -3.96 -9.51 7.49
C VAL A 117 -2.44 -9.45 7.36
N ALA A 118 -1.95 -8.26 6.98
CA ALA A 118 -0.53 -7.96 7.02
C ALA A 118 -0.16 -7.28 8.35
N THR A 119 0.91 -7.75 9.02
CA THR A 119 1.46 -7.07 10.20
C THR A 119 2.99 -7.00 10.14
N LYS A 120 3.63 -6.36 11.15
CA LYS A 120 5.04 -6.02 11.06
C LYS A 120 5.78 -6.20 12.38
N PHE A 121 7.02 -6.68 12.27
CA PHE A 121 8.01 -6.70 13.32
C PHE A 121 8.73 -5.36 13.42
N PHE A 122 8.75 -4.73 14.58
CA PHE A 122 9.56 -3.55 14.83
C PHE A 122 10.88 -3.93 15.51
N PRO A 123 12.05 -3.67 14.90
CA PRO A 123 13.35 -4.04 15.45
C PRO A 123 13.79 -3.07 16.57
N TYR A 124 13.16 -3.18 17.75
CA TYR A 124 13.53 -2.34 18.89
C TYR A 124 14.98 -2.53 19.31
N PRO A 125 15.69 -1.51 19.81
CA PRO A 125 17.10 -1.60 20.18
C PRO A 125 17.44 -2.68 21.21
N TRP A 126 16.50 -3.11 22.03
CA TRP A 126 16.66 -4.17 23.02
C TRP A 126 16.40 -5.58 22.49
N ARG A 127 16.03 -5.73 21.23
CA ARG A 127 15.88 -7.03 20.55
C ARG A 127 17.23 -7.48 19.99
N TRP A 128 17.89 -8.41 20.67
CA TRP A 128 19.24 -8.84 20.32
C TRP A 128 19.31 -10.23 19.69
N HIS A 129 18.33 -11.09 19.95
CA HIS A 129 18.33 -12.49 19.53
C HIS A 129 17.31 -12.75 18.42
N ARG A 130 17.60 -13.72 17.54
CA ARG A 130 16.66 -14.16 16.48
C ARG A 130 15.32 -14.61 17.05
N SER A 131 15.37 -15.26 18.23
CA SER A 131 14.17 -15.64 18.99
C SER A 131 13.23 -14.45 19.32
N SER A 132 13.75 -13.22 19.35
CA SER A 132 12.91 -12.02 19.58
C SER A 132 11.92 -11.81 18.46
N LEU A 133 12.29 -12.12 17.19
CA LEU A 133 11.36 -12.04 16.05
C LEU A 133 10.30 -13.14 16.19
N LYS A 134 10.66 -14.37 16.46
CA LYS A 134 9.70 -15.48 16.67
C LYS A 134 8.76 -15.21 17.85
N GLN A 135 9.25 -14.60 18.93
CA GLN A 135 8.41 -14.16 20.06
C GLN A 135 7.44 -13.05 19.65
N ALA A 136 7.89 -12.09 18.82
CA ALA A 136 7.03 -11.03 18.29
C ALA A 136 5.93 -11.60 17.37
N VAL A 137 6.26 -12.53 16.47
CA VAL A 137 5.27 -13.24 15.64
C VAL A 137 4.22 -13.91 16.52
N LYS A 138 4.62 -14.70 17.52
CA LYS A 138 3.68 -15.36 18.45
C LYS A 138 2.84 -14.36 19.24
N ALA A 139 3.41 -13.19 19.57
CA ALA A 139 2.66 -12.14 20.25
C ALA A 139 1.63 -11.48 19.31
N SER A 140 1.97 -11.26 18.02
CA SER A 140 1.05 -10.80 17.00
C SER A 140 -0.06 -11.81 16.74
N LEU A 141 0.25 -13.10 16.58
CA LEU A 141 -0.74 -14.19 16.45
C LEU A 141 -1.78 -14.17 17.59
N ARG A 142 -1.33 -14.03 18.85
CA ARG A 142 -2.25 -13.92 19.99
C ARG A 142 -3.14 -12.67 19.92
N ARG A 143 -2.62 -11.51 19.47
CA ARG A 143 -3.41 -10.28 19.36
C ARG A 143 -4.38 -10.34 18.17
N LEU A 144 -3.98 -10.98 17.10
CA LEU A 144 -4.80 -11.22 15.90
C LEU A 144 -5.81 -12.36 16.12
N ASN A 145 -5.62 -13.19 17.15
CA ASN A 145 -6.38 -14.43 17.36
C ASN A 145 -6.36 -15.32 16.12
N ALA A 146 -5.15 -15.60 15.60
CA ALA A 146 -4.90 -16.35 14.37
C ALA A 146 -3.82 -17.41 14.60
N ASP A 147 -3.85 -18.48 13.81
CA ASP A 147 -2.88 -19.57 13.85
C ASP A 147 -1.64 -19.27 12.97
N SER A 148 -1.83 -18.56 11.85
CA SER A 148 -0.78 -18.06 10.97
C SER A 148 -1.00 -16.59 10.62
N ILE A 149 0.04 -15.89 10.14
CA ILE A 149 -0.02 -14.51 9.65
C ILE A 149 0.13 -14.53 8.13
N ASP A 150 -0.81 -13.95 7.41
CA ASP A 150 -0.81 -13.95 5.95
C ASP A 150 0.42 -13.23 5.36
N LEU A 151 0.78 -12.04 5.87
CA LEU A 151 2.00 -11.31 5.50
C LEU A 151 2.68 -10.73 6.74
N TYR A 152 3.91 -11.15 7.01
CA TYR A 152 4.70 -10.56 8.08
C TYR A 152 5.91 -9.81 7.53
N GLN A 153 6.10 -8.56 7.98
CA GLN A 153 7.08 -7.66 7.39
C GLN A 153 8.08 -7.16 8.44
N ILE A 154 9.36 -6.99 8.07
CA ILE A 154 10.30 -6.20 8.85
C ILE A 154 9.96 -4.73 8.65
N HIS A 155 9.56 -4.02 9.72
CA HIS A 155 9.02 -2.66 9.64
C HIS A 155 10.04 -1.61 9.17
N PHE A 156 11.29 -1.74 9.63
CA PHE A 156 12.42 -0.87 9.24
C PHE A 156 13.74 -1.65 9.32
N PRO A 157 14.72 -1.35 8.47
CA PRO A 157 16.09 -1.89 8.55
C PRO A 157 16.93 -1.17 9.61
N LEU A 158 16.47 -1.15 10.88
CA LEU A 158 17.10 -0.39 11.95
C LEU A 158 18.21 -1.17 12.64
N ARG A 159 19.25 -0.46 13.09
CA ARG A 159 20.29 -0.96 14.01
C ARG A 159 19.72 -1.09 15.45
N PRO A 160 20.33 -1.87 16.37
CA PRO A 160 21.73 -2.30 16.33
C PRO A 160 22.01 -3.58 15.53
N ARG A 161 21.03 -4.45 15.26
CA ARG A 161 21.23 -5.60 14.38
C ARG A 161 21.10 -5.21 12.92
N SER A 162 21.82 -5.89 12.03
CA SER A 162 21.68 -5.66 10.60
C SER A 162 20.33 -6.17 10.10
N PHE A 163 19.88 -5.66 8.95
CA PHE A 163 18.64 -6.14 8.36
C PHE A 163 18.76 -7.61 7.92
N GLU A 164 19.95 -8.06 7.48
CA GLU A 164 20.20 -9.46 7.12
C GLU A 164 19.94 -10.40 8.28
N TYR A 165 20.34 -10.00 9.50
CA TYR A 165 20.06 -10.77 10.70
C TYR A 165 18.57 -11.00 10.92
N TRP A 166 17.76 -9.95 10.67
CA TRP A 166 16.31 -10.03 10.80
C TRP A 166 15.63 -10.74 9.62
N VAL A 167 16.16 -10.61 8.40
CA VAL A 167 15.68 -11.37 7.22
C VAL A 167 15.86 -12.87 7.45
N ASP A 168 17.00 -13.28 8.00
CA ASP A 168 17.27 -14.66 8.36
C ASP A 168 16.30 -15.18 9.45
N ALA A 169 16.06 -14.36 10.49
CA ALA A 169 15.11 -14.72 11.54
C ALA A 169 13.65 -14.77 11.03
N LEU A 170 13.31 -13.92 10.06
CA LEU A 170 12.02 -13.92 9.37
C LEU A 170 11.83 -15.21 8.57
N ALA A 171 12.87 -15.64 7.87
CA ALA A 171 12.87 -16.89 7.12
C ALA A 171 12.70 -18.13 8.04
N ASP A 172 13.31 -18.13 9.24
CA ASP A 172 13.08 -19.19 10.22
C ASP A 172 11.60 -19.27 10.64
N ALA A 173 10.98 -18.12 10.91
CA ALA A 173 9.58 -18.06 11.32
C ALA A 173 8.61 -18.51 10.20
N ALA A 174 8.94 -18.23 8.93
CA ALA A 174 8.19 -18.71 7.77
C ALA A 174 8.31 -20.24 7.62
N GLN A 175 9.52 -20.79 7.74
CA GLN A 175 9.75 -22.24 7.69
C GLN A 175 9.11 -23.01 8.86
N ASP A 176 8.90 -22.33 10.00
CA ASP A 176 8.12 -22.88 11.13
C ASP A 176 6.59 -22.90 10.89
N GLY A 177 6.10 -22.40 9.73
CA GLY A 177 4.68 -22.34 9.39
C GLY A 177 3.87 -21.28 10.15
N LEU A 178 4.55 -20.29 10.75
CA LEU A 178 3.88 -19.18 11.48
C LEU A 178 3.48 -18.02 10.57
N ILE A 179 4.01 -17.98 9.35
CA ILE A 179 3.89 -16.88 8.38
C ILE A 179 3.71 -17.49 7.00
N GLU A 180 2.66 -17.04 6.25
CA GLU A 180 2.38 -17.51 4.89
C GLU A 180 3.27 -16.80 3.85
N ALA A 181 3.38 -15.47 3.96
CA ALA A 181 4.24 -14.66 3.11
C ALA A 181 5.14 -13.72 3.91
N VAL A 182 6.32 -13.45 3.39
CA VAL A 182 7.29 -12.55 4.00
C VAL A 182 7.45 -11.26 3.19
N GLY A 183 7.61 -10.15 3.90
CA GLY A 183 7.86 -8.85 3.31
C GLY A 183 8.86 -8.03 4.09
N VAL A 184 9.23 -6.90 3.52
CA VAL A 184 10.07 -5.89 4.17
C VAL A 184 9.38 -4.52 4.07
N SER A 185 9.86 -3.55 4.84
CA SER A 185 9.35 -2.18 4.76
C SER A 185 10.48 -1.19 4.93
N ASN A 186 10.46 -0.12 4.11
CA ASN A 186 11.47 0.95 4.10
C ASN A 186 12.88 0.47 3.72
N PHE A 187 12.99 -0.60 2.95
CA PHE A 187 14.25 -1.08 2.43
C PHE A 187 14.65 -0.31 1.16
N SER A 188 15.94 0.02 1.05
CA SER A 188 16.51 0.58 -0.18
C SER A 188 16.53 -0.45 -1.32
N ALA A 189 16.88 -0.01 -2.53
CA ALA A 189 17.04 -0.92 -3.68
C ALA A 189 18.02 -2.05 -3.37
N ASP A 190 19.21 -1.72 -2.86
CA ASP A 190 20.25 -2.73 -2.52
C ASP A 190 19.82 -3.65 -1.37
N GLN A 191 19.17 -3.11 -0.34
CA GLN A 191 18.64 -3.90 0.75
C GLN A 191 17.54 -4.85 0.28
N THR A 192 16.68 -4.42 -0.66
CA THR A 192 15.63 -5.25 -1.26
C THR A 192 16.23 -6.38 -2.08
N LYS A 193 17.22 -6.09 -2.95
CA LYS A 193 17.95 -7.11 -3.71
C LYS A 193 18.58 -8.14 -2.78
N ARG A 194 19.29 -7.67 -1.76
CA ARG A 194 19.96 -8.53 -0.81
C ARG A 194 19.00 -9.40 -0.01
N ALA A 195 17.88 -8.84 0.46
CA ALA A 195 16.84 -9.59 1.16
C ALA A 195 16.20 -10.66 0.25
N HIS A 196 15.91 -10.31 -1.01
CA HIS A 196 15.41 -11.25 -2.01
C HIS A 196 16.37 -12.42 -2.20
N GLU A 197 17.67 -12.17 -2.44
CA GLU A 197 18.68 -13.21 -2.61
C GLU A 197 18.79 -14.13 -1.39
N MET A 198 18.70 -13.58 -0.18
CA MET A 198 18.79 -14.36 1.06
C MET A 198 17.60 -15.29 1.24
N LEU A 199 16.40 -14.80 0.95
CA LEU A 199 15.16 -15.56 1.04
C LEU A 199 15.07 -16.63 -0.05
N ASP A 200 15.44 -16.28 -1.30
CA ASP A 200 15.45 -17.18 -2.46
C ASP A 200 16.34 -18.41 -2.23
N ARG A 201 17.52 -18.24 -1.63
CA ARG A 201 18.41 -19.38 -1.23
C ARG A 201 17.76 -20.35 -0.25
N ARG A 202 16.68 -19.93 0.43
CA ARG A 202 15.91 -20.75 1.36
C ARG A 202 14.57 -21.20 0.79
N GLY A 203 14.32 -20.94 -0.52
CA GLY A 203 13.07 -21.26 -1.20
C GLY A 203 11.88 -20.39 -0.76
N ILE A 204 12.14 -19.18 -0.24
CA ILE A 204 11.13 -18.28 0.28
C ILE A 204 11.03 -17.07 -0.66
N ILE A 205 9.80 -16.73 -1.09
CA ILE A 205 9.52 -15.57 -1.95
C ILE A 205 9.47 -14.31 -1.08
N LEU A 206 10.23 -13.26 -1.44
CA LEU A 206 10.01 -11.91 -0.93
C LEU A 206 8.78 -11.33 -1.62
N ALA A 207 7.66 -11.27 -0.90
CA ALA A 207 6.38 -10.87 -1.46
C ALA A 207 6.25 -9.35 -1.68
N SER A 208 6.78 -8.54 -0.75
CA SER A 208 6.57 -7.09 -0.78
C SER A 208 7.71 -6.28 -0.18
N ASN A 209 7.84 -5.02 -0.66
CA ASN A 209 8.51 -3.94 0.05
C ASN A 209 7.50 -2.80 0.28
N GLN A 210 7.15 -2.55 1.54
CA GLN A 210 6.23 -1.49 1.90
C GLN A 210 6.97 -0.17 2.12
N VAL A 211 6.67 0.85 1.31
CA VAL A 211 7.41 2.13 1.30
C VAL A 211 6.46 3.33 1.24
N SER A 212 6.93 4.50 1.67
CA SER A 212 6.18 5.74 1.52
C SER A 212 6.12 6.16 0.06
N PHE A 213 4.90 6.21 -0.50
CA PHE A 213 4.70 6.62 -1.89
C PHE A 213 3.38 7.36 -2.08
N SER A 214 3.44 8.51 -2.74
CA SER A 214 2.27 9.37 -3.04
C SER A 214 2.68 10.44 -4.05
N LEU A 215 1.73 11.18 -4.59
CA LEU A 215 1.97 12.37 -5.43
C LEU A 215 2.88 13.42 -4.77
N LEU A 216 2.98 13.46 -3.43
CA LEU A 216 3.83 14.38 -2.66
C LEU A 216 5.13 13.73 -2.14
N ASN A 217 5.34 12.45 -2.39
CA ASN A 217 6.57 11.73 -2.05
C ASN A 217 6.84 10.66 -3.10
N ARG A 218 7.61 11.03 -4.11
CA ARG A 218 7.93 10.20 -5.29
C ARG A 218 9.36 9.67 -5.28
N LYS A 219 10.04 9.76 -4.13
CA LYS A 219 11.45 9.40 -3.98
C LYS A 219 11.80 7.99 -4.46
N ILE A 220 10.88 7.03 -4.34
CA ILE A 220 11.14 5.63 -4.74
C ILE A 220 11.28 5.46 -6.25
N GLU A 221 10.81 6.42 -7.05
CA GLU A 221 10.97 6.42 -8.51
C GLU A 221 12.40 6.82 -8.91
N SER A 222 13.05 7.72 -8.15
CA SER A 222 14.39 8.24 -8.46
C SER A 222 15.53 7.48 -7.77
N ASN A 223 15.26 6.79 -6.65
CA ASN A 223 16.29 6.07 -5.88
C ASN A 223 16.39 4.57 -6.20
N GLY A 224 15.72 4.13 -7.27
CA GLY A 224 15.78 2.78 -7.80
C GLY A 224 14.94 1.74 -7.06
N VAL A 225 14.23 2.08 -5.98
CA VAL A 225 13.41 1.11 -5.21
C VAL A 225 12.26 0.58 -6.05
N LEU A 226 11.52 1.46 -6.75
CA LEU A 226 10.37 1.07 -7.56
C LEU A 226 10.80 0.12 -8.69
N GLU A 227 11.86 0.47 -9.42
CA GLU A 227 12.41 -0.34 -10.51
C GLU A 227 12.90 -1.70 -9.99
N THR A 228 13.70 -1.69 -8.91
CA THR A 228 14.18 -2.94 -8.30
C THR A 228 13.04 -3.87 -7.89
N CYS A 229 12.00 -3.36 -7.25
CA CYS A 229 10.85 -4.18 -6.87
C CYS A 229 10.16 -4.77 -8.12
N LYS A 230 9.99 -3.98 -9.18
CA LYS A 230 9.41 -4.44 -10.45
C LYS A 230 10.24 -5.57 -11.08
N ASP A 231 11.56 -5.40 -11.18
CA ASP A 231 12.46 -6.38 -11.79
C ASP A 231 12.48 -7.71 -11.04
N LEU A 232 12.42 -7.65 -9.71
CA LEU A 232 12.40 -8.83 -8.85
C LEU A 232 11.00 -9.48 -8.75
N GLY A 233 9.95 -8.79 -9.19
CA GLY A 233 8.56 -9.21 -9.01
C GLY A 233 8.11 -9.12 -7.55
N VAL A 234 8.61 -8.12 -6.81
CA VAL A 234 8.23 -7.79 -5.44
C VAL A 234 7.16 -6.70 -5.47
N SER A 235 6.01 -6.92 -4.83
CA SER A 235 4.96 -5.91 -4.76
C SER A 235 5.40 -4.70 -3.95
N VAL A 236 5.14 -3.50 -4.49
CA VAL A 236 5.29 -2.25 -3.74
C VAL A 236 3.99 -1.93 -3.03
N ILE A 237 3.98 -2.04 -1.70
CA ILE A 237 2.88 -1.57 -0.87
C ILE A 237 3.13 -0.09 -0.53
N ALA A 238 2.23 0.80 -0.97
CA ALA A 238 2.37 2.24 -0.82
C ALA A 238 1.68 2.74 0.45
N TYR A 239 2.45 3.00 1.52
CA TYR A 239 1.89 3.64 2.70
C TYR A 239 1.90 5.17 2.60
N GLY A 240 0.97 5.82 3.29
CA GLY A 240 0.77 7.27 3.24
C GLY A 240 0.31 7.79 1.86
N PRO A 241 -0.53 7.05 1.13
CA PRO A 241 -0.92 7.38 -0.25
C PRO A 241 -1.62 8.74 -0.37
N LEU A 242 -2.33 9.16 0.69
CA LEU A 242 -3.02 10.44 0.77
C LEU A 242 -2.24 11.51 1.55
N SER A 243 -0.95 11.28 1.87
CA SER A 243 -0.08 12.21 2.59
C SER A 243 -0.76 12.78 3.85
N GLU A 244 -1.27 11.90 4.73
CA GLU A 244 -1.98 12.24 5.97
C GLU A 244 -3.20 13.16 5.76
N GLY A 245 -3.78 13.11 4.56
CA GLY A 245 -4.97 13.85 4.17
C GLY A 245 -4.70 15.15 3.40
N LEU A 246 -3.45 15.47 3.05
CA LEU A 246 -3.14 16.61 2.19
C LEU A 246 -3.72 16.45 0.77
N LEU A 247 -3.73 15.23 0.26
CA LEU A 247 -4.24 14.87 -1.06
C LEU A 247 -5.76 14.57 -1.06
N THR A 248 -6.50 15.01 -0.05
CA THR A 248 -7.97 14.90 -0.01
C THR A 248 -8.68 16.19 -0.35
N GLY A 249 -7.95 17.29 -0.63
CA GLY A 249 -8.52 18.61 -0.88
C GLY A 249 -9.06 19.35 0.36
N LYS A 250 -9.13 18.69 1.53
CA LYS A 250 -9.73 19.31 2.74
C LYS A 250 -8.81 20.33 3.43
N TYR A 251 -7.49 20.23 3.25
CA TYR A 251 -6.54 21.14 3.88
C TYR A 251 -6.09 22.23 2.91
N ARG A 252 -6.19 23.47 3.36
CA ARG A 252 -5.79 24.68 2.66
C ARG A 252 -5.08 25.63 3.62
N THR A 253 -4.61 26.76 3.15
CA THR A 253 -3.94 27.79 3.97
C THR A 253 -4.85 28.35 5.06
N ASP A 254 -6.14 28.47 4.78
CA ASP A 254 -7.20 28.90 5.69
C ASP A 254 -7.76 27.76 6.57
N ASN A 255 -7.59 26.51 6.16
CA ASN A 255 -7.95 25.31 6.91
C ASN A 255 -6.76 24.35 7.01
N PRO A 256 -5.72 24.66 7.79
CA PRO A 256 -4.50 23.84 7.87
C PRO A 256 -4.75 22.53 8.66
N PRO A 257 -3.90 21.50 8.46
CA PRO A 257 -3.96 20.28 9.26
C PRO A 257 -3.71 20.58 10.76
N PRO A 258 -4.18 19.70 11.68
CA PRO A 258 -3.93 19.82 13.12
C PRO A 258 -2.45 20.02 13.46
N LEU A 259 -2.14 20.75 14.53
CA LEU A 259 -0.78 21.19 14.93
C LEU A 259 0.28 20.08 14.86
N LEU A 260 -0.01 18.87 15.37
CA LEU A 260 0.94 17.75 15.35
C LEU A 260 1.31 17.28 13.93
N ARG A 261 0.39 17.41 12.98
CA ARG A 261 0.62 17.10 11.54
C ARG A 261 1.21 18.30 10.79
N LYS A 262 0.89 19.56 11.23
CA LYS A 262 1.40 20.79 10.64
C LYS A 262 2.93 20.91 10.74
N TRP A 263 3.54 20.39 11.80
CA TRP A 263 4.99 20.35 11.98
C TRP A 263 5.69 19.44 10.98
N ARG A 264 5.05 18.33 10.64
CA ARG A 264 5.59 17.34 9.68
C ARG A 264 5.51 17.85 8.23
N TRP A 265 4.55 18.76 7.94
CA TRP A 265 4.34 19.35 6.62
C TRP A 265 4.64 20.84 6.68
N ALA A 266 5.87 21.22 6.32
CA ALA A 266 6.30 22.61 6.36
C ALA A 266 5.29 23.51 5.61
N ARG A 267 5.08 24.75 6.12
CA ARG A 267 4.22 25.77 5.49
C ARG A 267 4.49 25.94 3.98
N LYS A 268 5.76 25.72 3.56
CA LYS A 268 6.16 25.78 2.15
C LYS A 268 5.42 24.78 1.28
N ARG A 269 5.20 23.53 1.76
CA ARG A 269 4.47 22.51 1.02
C ARG A 269 2.98 22.83 0.88
N LEU A 270 2.35 23.40 1.91
CA LEU A 270 0.93 23.81 1.84
C LEU A 270 0.70 24.90 0.79
N LYS A 271 1.67 25.80 0.56
CA LYS A 271 1.59 26.84 -0.49
C LYS A 271 1.71 26.26 -1.92
N LEU A 272 2.29 25.10 -2.07
CA LEU A 272 2.51 24.44 -3.36
C LEU A 272 1.37 23.47 -3.74
N LEU A 273 0.44 23.20 -2.79
CA LEU A 273 -0.69 22.29 -3.02
C LEU A 273 -1.79 22.83 -3.94
N PRO A 274 -2.18 24.13 -3.90
CA PRO A 274 -3.36 24.60 -4.63
C PRO A 274 -3.37 24.26 -6.12
N PRO A 275 -2.29 24.41 -6.90
CA PRO A 275 -2.30 24.03 -8.31
C PRO A 275 -2.51 22.52 -8.51
N LEU A 276 -1.90 21.67 -7.69
CA LEU A 276 -2.10 20.22 -7.75
C LEU A 276 -3.54 19.84 -7.38
N ILE A 277 -4.08 20.43 -6.31
CA ILE A 277 -5.46 20.16 -5.89
C ILE A 277 -6.45 20.64 -6.94
N SER A 278 -6.18 21.77 -7.63
CA SER A 278 -7.01 22.22 -8.75
C SER A 278 -7.05 21.19 -9.88
N LEU A 279 -5.88 20.74 -10.34
CA LEU A 279 -5.78 19.67 -11.35
C LEU A 279 -6.52 18.40 -10.92
N MET A 280 -6.34 17.97 -9.65
CA MET A 280 -7.03 16.79 -9.13
C MET A 280 -8.55 16.99 -9.03
N ASN A 281 -9.04 18.20 -8.76
CA ASN A 281 -10.46 18.51 -8.80
C ASN A 281 -11.04 18.44 -10.22
N ASP A 282 -10.31 18.94 -11.22
CA ASP A 282 -10.75 18.89 -12.63
C ASP A 282 -10.87 17.41 -13.07
N ILE A 283 -9.87 16.59 -12.79
CA ILE A 283 -9.90 15.15 -13.07
C ILE A 283 -11.02 14.46 -12.28
N SER A 284 -11.16 14.73 -10.98
CA SER A 284 -12.18 14.09 -10.15
C SER A 284 -13.59 14.40 -10.64
N SER A 285 -13.81 15.63 -11.12
CA SER A 285 -15.10 16.06 -11.70
C SER A 285 -15.41 15.34 -13.02
N ALA A 286 -14.41 15.13 -13.88
CA ALA A 286 -14.58 14.40 -15.14
C ALA A 286 -14.99 12.93 -14.93
N HIS A 287 -14.52 12.31 -13.82
CA HIS A 287 -14.81 10.91 -13.49
C HIS A 287 -15.92 10.71 -12.44
N ASN A 288 -16.59 11.78 -12.01
CA ASN A 288 -17.55 11.73 -10.88
C ASN A 288 -16.95 11.06 -9.63
N ALA A 289 -15.69 11.35 -9.35
CA ALA A 289 -14.87 10.76 -8.30
C ALA A 289 -14.48 11.81 -7.25
N SER A 290 -13.79 11.40 -6.17
CA SER A 290 -13.20 12.31 -5.21
C SER A 290 -11.73 12.61 -5.53
N VAL A 291 -11.21 13.71 -4.99
CA VAL A 291 -9.77 14.06 -5.06
C VAL A 291 -8.90 12.95 -4.43
N SER A 292 -9.38 12.29 -3.37
CA SER A 292 -8.70 11.14 -2.76
C SER A 292 -8.56 9.98 -3.74
N GLN A 293 -9.62 9.69 -4.49
CA GLN A 293 -9.64 8.61 -5.48
C GLN A 293 -8.66 8.90 -6.63
N VAL A 294 -8.51 10.15 -7.06
CA VAL A 294 -7.49 10.54 -8.07
C VAL A 294 -6.09 10.19 -7.57
N ALA A 295 -5.76 10.53 -6.31
CA ALA A 295 -4.46 10.21 -5.73
C ALA A 295 -4.21 8.69 -5.62
N LEU A 296 -5.23 7.92 -5.26
CA LEU A 296 -5.16 6.46 -5.16
C LEU A 296 -5.04 5.83 -6.55
N ASN A 297 -5.81 6.31 -7.52
CA ASN A 297 -5.81 5.82 -8.89
C ASN A 297 -4.46 6.04 -9.57
N TRP A 298 -3.77 7.16 -9.28
CA TRP A 298 -2.41 7.41 -9.75
C TRP A 298 -1.43 6.33 -9.25
N LEU A 299 -1.56 5.87 -7.99
CA LEU A 299 -0.75 4.77 -7.44
C LEU A 299 -1.09 3.43 -8.07
N LEU A 300 -2.36 3.16 -8.35
CA LEU A 300 -2.80 1.97 -9.07
C LEU A 300 -2.23 1.95 -10.50
N TYR A 301 -2.21 3.10 -11.18
CA TYR A 301 -1.60 3.21 -12.51
C TYR A 301 -0.09 2.91 -12.50
N LYS A 302 0.60 3.16 -11.38
CA LYS A 302 2.00 2.78 -11.14
C LYS A 302 2.18 1.30 -10.77
N ASN A 303 1.13 0.48 -10.82
CA ASN A 303 1.14 -0.93 -10.40
C ASN A 303 1.65 -1.11 -8.96
N THR A 304 1.20 -0.27 -8.04
CA THR A 304 1.48 -0.38 -6.61
C THR A 304 0.20 -0.67 -5.83
N LEU A 305 0.34 -1.13 -4.58
CA LEU A 305 -0.76 -1.50 -3.69
C LEU A 305 -0.92 -0.42 -2.60
N PRO A 306 -1.69 0.66 -2.82
CA PRO A 306 -1.90 1.67 -1.80
C PRO A 306 -2.71 1.16 -0.61
N ILE A 307 -2.32 1.62 0.60
CA ILE A 307 -3.00 1.31 1.85
C ILE A 307 -3.49 2.59 2.54
N PRO A 308 -4.50 3.29 2.00
CA PRO A 308 -5.09 4.43 2.67
C PRO A 308 -5.73 4.01 3.99
N GLY A 309 -5.61 4.89 5.01
CA GLY A 309 -6.31 4.70 6.27
C GLY A 309 -7.80 5.07 6.15
N ALA A 310 -8.66 4.31 6.82
CA ALA A 310 -10.07 4.65 7.00
C ALA A 310 -10.47 4.54 8.46
N LYS A 311 -11.27 5.49 8.95
CA LYS A 311 -11.82 5.51 10.31
C LYS A 311 -13.32 5.81 10.33
N SER A 312 -13.98 5.71 9.19
CA SER A 312 -15.43 5.84 9.00
C SER A 312 -15.86 5.11 7.75
N VAL A 313 -17.13 4.75 7.69
CA VAL A 313 -17.79 4.14 6.52
C VAL A 313 -17.50 4.98 5.26
N MET A 314 -17.74 6.29 5.32
CA MET A 314 -17.51 7.19 4.18
C MET A 314 -16.08 7.13 3.63
N GLN A 315 -15.06 7.12 4.51
CA GLN A 315 -13.66 7.02 4.07
C GLN A 315 -13.33 5.67 3.45
N ALA A 316 -13.84 4.59 4.01
CA ALA A 316 -13.64 3.24 3.51
C ALA A 316 -14.28 3.07 2.12
N THR A 317 -15.53 3.49 1.96
CA THR A 317 -16.24 3.47 0.68
C THR A 317 -15.53 4.34 -0.37
N ASP A 318 -15.13 5.57 -0.01
CA ASP A 318 -14.42 6.48 -0.92
C ASP A 318 -13.08 5.88 -1.39
N ASN A 319 -12.30 5.30 -0.47
CA ASN A 319 -11.04 4.63 -0.81
C ASN A 319 -11.26 3.43 -1.76
N ALA A 320 -12.24 2.58 -1.47
CA ALA A 320 -12.55 1.41 -2.29
C ALA A 320 -13.05 1.77 -3.69
N SER A 321 -13.82 2.86 -3.80
CA SER A 321 -14.34 3.35 -5.09
C SER A 321 -13.24 3.75 -6.07
N ALA A 322 -12.02 4.03 -5.61
CA ALA A 322 -10.89 4.25 -6.51
C ALA A 322 -10.53 3.02 -7.38
N MET A 323 -10.96 1.83 -7.02
CA MET A 323 -10.78 0.61 -7.83
C MET A 323 -11.81 0.47 -8.97
N GLN A 324 -12.80 1.34 -9.07
CA GLN A 324 -13.92 1.21 -10.01
C GLN A 324 -13.71 1.97 -11.33
N TRP A 325 -12.67 2.77 -11.42
CA TRP A 325 -12.34 3.58 -12.59
C TRP A 325 -10.83 3.69 -12.78
N GLN A 326 -10.38 4.26 -13.88
CA GLN A 326 -8.97 4.41 -14.21
C GLN A 326 -8.69 5.79 -14.81
N LEU A 327 -7.57 6.42 -14.42
CA LEU A 327 -7.05 7.64 -15.04
C LEU A 327 -6.81 7.42 -16.53
N ALA A 328 -7.15 8.41 -17.34
CA ALA A 328 -6.70 8.47 -18.71
C ALA A 328 -5.17 8.71 -18.78
N PRO A 329 -4.48 8.25 -19.84
CA PRO A 329 -3.03 8.42 -19.95
C PRO A 329 -2.55 9.87 -19.86
N ASP A 330 -3.27 10.82 -20.44
CA ASP A 330 -2.99 12.26 -20.38
C ASP A 330 -3.19 12.85 -18.98
N GLU A 331 -4.22 12.43 -18.25
CA GLU A 331 -4.43 12.80 -16.85
C GLU A 331 -3.30 12.29 -15.95
N PHE A 332 -2.88 11.05 -16.18
CA PHE A 332 -1.74 10.46 -15.46
C PHE A 332 -0.45 11.24 -15.70
N GLU A 333 -0.14 11.60 -16.96
CA GLU A 333 1.03 12.40 -17.28
C GLU A 333 0.94 13.83 -16.73
N ALA A 334 -0.22 14.47 -16.78
CA ALA A 334 -0.43 15.78 -16.16
C ALA A 334 -0.14 15.77 -14.65
N LEU A 335 -0.56 14.72 -13.94
CA LEU A 335 -0.23 14.52 -12.52
C LEU A 335 1.27 14.27 -12.30
N ASN A 336 1.94 13.51 -13.18
CA ASN A 336 3.38 13.27 -13.15
C ASN A 336 4.16 14.58 -13.30
N GLU A 337 3.82 15.43 -14.26
CA GLU A 337 4.44 16.73 -14.49
C GLU A 337 4.23 17.69 -13.31
N ALA A 338 2.98 17.81 -12.84
CA ALA A 338 2.62 18.68 -11.71
C ALA A 338 3.37 18.30 -10.43
N THR A 339 3.77 17.04 -10.28
CA THR A 339 4.44 16.50 -9.10
C THR A 339 5.91 16.14 -9.31
N GLY A 340 6.52 16.46 -10.46
CA GLY A 340 7.91 16.16 -10.81
C GLY A 340 8.93 16.65 -9.76
N ARG A 341 8.64 17.77 -9.09
CA ARG A 341 9.47 18.31 -7.99
C ARG A 341 9.61 17.39 -6.77
N TYR A 342 8.73 16.42 -6.61
CA TYR A 342 8.73 15.46 -5.48
C TYR A 342 9.48 14.16 -5.79
N LEU A 343 10.15 14.08 -6.93
CA LEU A 343 11.05 12.96 -7.28
C LEU A 343 12.34 12.97 -6.45
N SER A 344 12.83 14.16 -6.07
CA SER A 344 14.01 14.32 -5.23
C SER A 344 13.63 14.51 -3.75
N SER A 345 14.58 14.19 -2.85
CA SER A 345 14.40 14.32 -1.39
C SER A 345 14.27 15.77 -0.89
N ASP A 346 14.56 16.76 -1.75
CA ASP A 346 14.64 18.19 -1.41
C ASP A 346 13.36 18.97 -1.79
N GLY A 347 12.29 18.28 -2.14
CA GLY A 347 10.98 18.84 -2.50
C GLY A 347 10.11 19.27 -1.32
#